data_fb0fa98a42ebe328d67491eb5dc4f6d7
#
_entry.id   fb0fa98a42ebe328d67491eb5dc4f6d7
#
_cell.length_a   1.000
_cell.length_b   1.000
_cell.length_c   1.000
_cell.angle_alpha   90.00
_cell.angle_beta   90.00
_cell.angle_gamma   90.00
#
_symmetry.space_group_name_H-M   'P 1'
#
loop_
_entity.id
_entity.type
_entity.pdbx_description
1 polymer ?
#
loop_
_entity_poly.entity_id
_entity_poly.type
_entity_poly.pdbx_seq_one_letter_code
_entity_poly.pdbx_strand_id
1 'polypeptide(L)'
;MPTLYDYVLSLTGTLLYYFSEYYFSPENLQKDFFIRRKMDPEGYLPVSLIASFNRVQALTTDIAFIVQSVENSDVVETKNGLKVIATTKQPRQ
;
A
#
# COMPACT_ATOMS: atom_id res chain seq x y z
N MET A 1 13.30 -22.05 -13.57
CA MET A 1 14.20 -20.91 -13.52
C MET A 1 13.41 -19.60 -13.58
N PRO A 2 13.71 -18.64 -12.74
CA PRO A 2 13.05 -17.33 -12.84
C PRO A 2 13.40 -16.67 -14.16
N THR A 3 12.42 -15.98 -14.73
CA THR A 3 12.63 -15.21 -15.95
C THR A 3 12.94 -13.77 -15.58
N LEU A 4 13.32 -12.97 -16.58
CA LEU A 4 13.48 -11.53 -16.37
C LEU A 4 12.15 -10.93 -15.89
N TYR A 5 11.04 -11.40 -16.43
CA TYR A 5 9.72 -10.95 -16.03
C TYR A 5 9.48 -11.20 -14.54
N ASP A 6 9.89 -12.37 -14.06
CA ASP A 6 9.73 -12.71 -12.63
C ASP A 6 10.54 -11.77 -11.75
N TYR A 7 11.75 -11.42 -12.15
CA TYR A 7 12.57 -10.46 -11.40
C TYR A 7 11.94 -9.08 -11.37
N VAL A 8 11.39 -8.65 -12.51
CA VAL A 8 10.73 -7.34 -12.57
C VAL A 8 9.51 -7.30 -11.65
N LEU A 9 8.69 -8.36 -11.66
CA LEU A 9 7.53 -8.43 -10.75
C LEU A 9 7.97 -8.40 -9.30
N SER A 10 9.03 -9.12 -8.97
CA SER A 10 9.54 -9.16 -7.60
C SER A 10 9.99 -7.78 -7.14
N LEU A 11 10.72 -7.05 -7.99
CA LEU A 11 11.15 -5.69 -7.67
C LEU A 11 9.98 -4.75 -7.52
N THR A 12 9.00 -4.84 -8.43
CA THR A 12 7.82 -3.98 -8.39
C THR A 12 7.06 -4.21 -7.08
N GLY A 13 6.86 -5.47 -6.70
CA GLY A 13 6.20 -5.78 -5.44
C GLY A 13 6.94 -5.25 -4.23
N THR A 14 8.27 -5.34 -4.24
CA THR A 14 9.10 -4.82 -3.15
C THR A 14 8.94 -3.31 -3.03
N LEU A 15 8.94 -2.59 -4.15
CA LEU A 15 8.77 -1.14 -4.13
C LEU A 15 7.38 -0.76 -3.64
N LEU A 16 6.34 -1.50 -4.04
CA LEU A 16 4.99 -1.26 -3.54
C LEU A 16 4.91 -1.48 -2.04
N TYR A 17 5.58 -2.52 -1.54
CA TYR A 17 5.65 -2.79 -0.12
C TYR A 17 6.25 -1.60 0.63
N TYR A 18 7.40 -1.08 0.15
CA TYR A 18 8.06 0.04 0.81
C TYR A 18 7.23 1.32 0.71
N PHE A 19 6.55 1.54 -0.41
CA PHE A 19 5.67 2.70 -0.52
C PHE A 19 4.52 2.62 0.48
N SER A 20 3.92 1.44 0.65
CA SER A 20 2.83 1.30 1.62
C SER A 20 3.33 1.55 3.03
N GLU A 21 4.53 1.07 3.35
CA GLU A 21 5.12 1.30 4.67
C GLU A 21 5.32 2.79 4.92
N TYR A 22 5.78 3.53 3.89
CA TYR A 22 5.97 4.97 4.03
C TYR A 22 4.65 5.71 4.17
N TYR A 23 3.69 5.47 3.25
CA TYR A 23 2.43 6.20 3.25
C TYR A 23 1.64 5.99 4.53
N PHE A 24 1.67 4.80 5.08
CA PHE A 24 0.89 4.46 6.26
C PHE A 24 1.70 4.52 7.55
N SER A 25 2.92 5.03 7.49
CA SER A 25 3.71 5.19 8.71
C SER A 25 3.10 6.29 9.60
N PRO A 26 3.28 6.17 10.92
CA PRO A 26 2.78 7.22 11.82
C PRO A 26 3.32 8.60 11.47
N GLU A 27 4.59 8.67 11.08
CA GLU A 27 5.20 9.95 10.71
C GLU A 27 4.48 10.58 9.53
N ASN A 28 4.20 9.79 8.49
CA ASN A 28 3.54 10.35 7.32
C ASN A 28 2.09 10.70 7.62
N LEU A 29 1.38 9.85 8.36
CA LEU A 29 -0.03 10.10 8.64
C LEU A 29 -0.24 11.34 9.47
N GLN A 30 0.76 11.74 10.27
CA GLN A 30 0.65 12.98 11.04
C GLN A 30 0.64 14.22 10.16
N LYS A 31 1.27 14.16 9.00
CA LYS A 31 1.45 15.34 8.16
C LYS A 31 0.75 15.24 6.80
N ASP A 32 0.26 14.07 6.42
CA ASP A 32 -0.34 13.89 5.10
C ASP A 32 -1.85 14.11 5.18
N PHE A 33 -2.24 15.37 5.12
CA PHE A 33 -3.64 15.73 5.24
C PHE A 33 -4.47 15.24 4.06
N PHE A 34 -3.85 15.09 2.87
CA PHE A 34 -4.58 14.59 1.71
C PHE A 34 -5.05 13.16 1.96
N ILE A 35 -4.15 12.29 2.40
CA ILE A 35 -4.49 10.90 2.68
C ILE A 35 -5.54 10.84 3.79
N ARG A 36 -5.33 11.61 4.86
CA ARG A 36 -6.25 11.58 5.99
C ARG A 36 -7.66 12.01 5.61
N ARG A 37 -7.79 13.00 4.73
CA ARG A 37 -9.10 13.47 4.29
C ARG A 37 -9.83 12.45 3.42
N LYS A 38 -9.08 11.54 2.78
CA LYS A 38 -9.68 10.53 1.91
C LYS A 38 -10.09 9.27 2.67
N MET A 39 -9.73 9.17 3.94
CA MET A 39 -10.10 8.02 4.75
C MET A 39 -11.59 8.02 5.04
N ASP A 40 -12.17 6.81 5.10
CA ASP A 40 -13.53 6.69 5.57
C ASP A 40 -13.57 6.86 7.11
N PRO A 41 -14.77 6.86 7.72
CA PRO A 41 -14.87 7.07 9.18
C PRO A 41 -14.06 6.07 10.00
N GLU A 42 -13.77 4.89 9.46
CA GLU A 42 -13.00 3.87 10.16
C GLU A 42 -11.50 3.99 9.89
N GLY A 43 -11.09 4.87 8.98
CA GLY A 43 -9.68 5.06 8.65
C GLY A 43 -9.23 4.30 7.42
N TYR A 44 -10.12 3.69 6.66
CA TYR A 44 -9.77 2.95 5.45
C TYR A 44 -9.64 3.87 4.24
N LEU A 45 -8.70 3.53 3.36
CA LEU A 45 -8.56 4.18 2.05
C LEU A 45 -8.93 3.18 0.96
N PRO A 46 -9.62 3.61 -0.10
CA PRO A 46 -9.87 2.70 -1.22
C PRO A 46 -8.57 2.32 -1.89
N VAL A 47 -8.44 1.06 -2.29
CA VAL A 47 -7.28 0.62 -3.06
C VAL A 47 -7.18 1.40 -4.36
N SER A 48 -8.32 1.75 -4.97
CA SER A 48 -8.32 2.52 -6.21
C SER A 48 -7.63 3.88 -6.06
N LEU A 49 -7.73 4.49 -4.88
CA LEU A 49 -7.02 5.75 -4.63
C LEU A 49 -5.51 5.53 -4.62
N ILE A 50 -5.07 4.47 -3.93
CA ILE A 50 -3.65 4.15 -3.86
C ILE A 50 -3.13 3.86 -5.27
N ALA A 51 -3.89 3.13 -6.07
CA ALA A 51 -3.53 2.82 -7.44
C ALA A 51 -3.42 4.08 -8.31
N SER A 52 -4.03 5.19 -7.90
CA SER A 52 -3.98 6.43 -8.65
C SER A 52 -2.75 7.28 -8.32
N PHE A 53 -2.02 6.96 -7.27
CA PHE A 53 -0.82 7.72 -6.92
C PHE A 53 0.21 7.60 -8.04
N ASN A 54 0.84 8.72 -8.41
CA ASN A 54 1.76 8.73 -9.55
C ASN A 54 2.86 7.69 -9.43
N ARG A 55 3.43 7.54 -8.24
CA ARG A 55 4.51 6.57 -8.04
C ARG A 55 4.02 5.13 -8.18
N VAL A 56 2.80 4.87 -7.73
CA VAL A 56 2.22 3.55 -7.86
C VAL A 56 1.89 3.25 -9.32
N GLN A 57 1.26 4.22 -10.01
CA GLN A 57 0.93 4.06 -11.43
C GLN A 57 2.18 3.81 -12.29
N ALA A 58 3.29 4.43 -11.91
CA ALA A 58 4.54 4.23 -12.64
C ALA A 58 5.04 2.79 -12.52
N LEU A 59 4.62 2.08 -11.48
CA LEU A 59 5.04 0.70 -11.26
C LEU A 59 4.07 -0.30 -11.85
N THR A 60 2.78 -0.07 -11.67
CA THR A 60 1.76 -1.00 -12.12
C THR A 60 0.38 -0.36 -12.08
N THR A 61 -0.51 -0.87 -12.93
CA THR A 61 -1.94 -0.53 -12.86
C THR A 61 -2.77 -1.74 -12.46
N ASP A 62 -2.13 -2.85 -12.13
CA ASP A 62 -2.81 -4.09 -11.75
C ASP A 62 -3.23 -4.03 -10.29
N ILE A 63 -4.51 -3.81 -10.05
CA ILE A 63 -5.06 -3.66 -8.70
C ILE A 63 -4.81 -4.91 -7.86
N ALA A 64 -5.02 -6.10 -8.44
CA ALA A 64 -4.80 -7.33 -7.68
C ALA A 64 -3.34 -7.47 -7.24
N PHE A 65 -2.42 -7.07 -8.09
CA PHE A 65 -1.00 -7.12 -7.76
C PHE A 65 -0.67 -6.12 -6.65
N ILE A 66 -1.27 -4.93 -6.69
CA ILE A 66 -1.08 -3.93 -5.63
C ILE A 66 -1.57 -4.50 -4.30
N VAL A 67 -2.77 -5.08 -4.28
CA VAL A 67 -3.33 -5.66 -3.05
C VAL A 67 -2.41 -6.75 -2.50
N GLN A 68 -1.97 -7.67 -3.36
CA GLN A 68 -1.08 -8.73 -2.93
C GLN A 68 0.21 -8.17 -2.32
N SER A 69 0.75 -7.14 -2.92
CA SER A 69 2.01 -6.56 -2.48
C SER A 69 1.88 -5.90 -1.12
N VAL A 70 0.78 -5.17 -0.88
CA VAL A 70 0.62 -4.47 0.39
C VAL A 70 0.13 -5.39 1.50
N GLU A 71 -0.52 -6.50 1.16
CA GLU A 71 -0.97 -7.45 2.19
C GLU A 71 0.18 -8.06 2.98
N ASN A 72 1.39 -8.04 2.42
CA ASN A 72 2.56 -8.56 3.10
C ASN A 72 3.14 -7.57 4.10
N SER A 73 2.63 -6.34 4.13
CA SER A 73 3.16 -5.31 5.02
C SER A 73 2.65 -5.48 6.44
N ASP A 74 3.50 -5.21 7.41
CA ASP A 74 3.10 -5.21 8.83
C ASP A 74 2.36 -3.93 9.23
N VAL A 75 2.39 -2.91 8.39
CA VAL A 75 1.78 -1.62 8.73
C VAL A 75 0.45 -1.38 8.04
N VAL A 76 0.02 -2.30 7.19
CA VAL A 76 -1.22 -2.14 6.41
C VAL A 76 -2.06 -3.40 6.51
N GLU A 77 -3.37 -3.22 6.66
CA GLU A 77 -4.34 -4.31 6.60
C GLU A 77 -5.30 -4.02 5.46
N THR A 78 -5.75 -5.07 4.78
CA THR A 78 -6.72 -4.92 3.70
C THR A 78 -8.05 -5.49 4.12
N LYS A 79 -9.12 -5.01 3.50
CA LYS A 79 -10.46 -5.52 3.73
C LYS A 79 -11.09 -5.83 2.39
N ASN A 80 -11.40 -7.11 2.16
CA ASN A 80 -12.05 -7.60 0.95
C ASN A 80 -11.30 -7.26 -0.34
N GLY A 81 -10.01 -6.94 -0.25
CA GLY A 81 -9.23 -6.52 -1.42
C GLY A 81 -9.66 -5.20 -2.00
N LEU A 82 -10.49 -4.43 -1.30
CA LEU A 82 -11.07 -3.18 -1.81
C LEU A 82 -10.54 -1.95 -1.11
N LYS A 83 -10.15 -2.07 0.15
CA LYS A 83 -9.68 -0.92 0.91
C LYS A 83 -8.61 -1.33 1.91
N VAL A 84 -7.83 -0.36 2.34
CA VAL A 84 -6.67 -0.58 3.21
C VAL A 84 -6.68 0.38 4.37
N ILE A 85 -6.09 -0.03 5.46
CA ILE A 85 -5.98 0.79 6.66
C ILE A 85 -4.60 0.56 7.28
N ALA A 86 -4.08 1.59 7.93
CA ALA A 86 -2.87 1.43 8.75
C ALA A 86 -3.20 0.49 9.90
N THR A 87 -2.39 -0.53 10.08
CA THR A 87 -2.65 -1.48 11.14
C THR A 87 -2.46 -0.83 12.50
N THR A 88 -3.32 -1.21 13.44
CA THR A 88 -3.15 -0.80 14.83
C THR A 88 -2.24 -1.75 15.59
N LYS A 89 -1.86 -2.85 14.97
CA LYS A 89 -0.89 -3.75 15.59
C LYS A 89 0.46 -3.09 15.59
N GLN A 90 1.00 -2.87 16.77
CA GLN A 90 2.31 -2.27 16.87
C GLN A 90 3.32 -3.37 17.11
N PRO A 91 4.31 -3.45 16.28
CA PRO A 91 5.41 -4.34 16.58
C PRO A 91 6.03 -3.89 17.84
N ARG A 92 6.19 -3.66 18.49
CA ARG A 92 6.61 -2.91 19.32
C ARG A 92 7.28 -2.26 19.71
N GLN A 93 7.15 -2.13 20.02
CA GLN A 93 7.66 -1.41 20.37
C GLN A 93 8.62 -1.51 20.76
#